data_280d0e9d0f78a52f7cf6dd54e9686887
#
_entry.id   280d0e9d0f78a52f7cf6dd54e9686887
#
_cell.length_a   1.000
_cell.length_b   1.000
_cell.length_c   1.000
_cell.angle_alpha   90.00
_cell.angle_beta   90.00
_cell.angle_gamma   90.00
#
_symmetry.space_group_name_H-M   'P 1'
#
loop_
_entity.id
_entity.type
_entity.pdbx_description
1 polymer ?
#
loop_
_entity_poly.entity_id
_entity_poly.type
_entity_poly.pdbx_seq_one_letter_code
_entity_poly.pdbx_strand_id
1 'polypeptide(L)'
;MYDLLRLRHRRFDSLPDLVVFPETSEQIEKIVAYVTKNKIPLYVYGGGSSVTRGVEPINGGVSLDMRRNFNKVIKFNETDQTITVQAGMSGPKLEETLQNAQTIFGAKRAYTCGHFPQSFEYSSVGGWTVTRGAGQ
;
A
#
# COMPACT_ATOMS: atom_id res chain seq x y z
N MET A 1 11.83 -14.83 -0.06
CA MET A 1 13.16 -15.51 0.00
C MET A 1 14.02 -15.20 -1.23
N TYR A 2 13.47 -15.22 -2.46
CA TYR A 2 14.24 -14.91 -3.68
C TYR A 2 14.83 -13.48 -3.69
N ASP A 3 14.14 -12.49 -3.16
CA ASP A 3 14.59 -11.09 -3.18
C ASP A 3 15.81 -10.85 -2.27
N LEU A 4 15.88 -11.51 -1.13
CA LEU A 4 17.06 -11.46 -0.27
C LEU A 4 18.29 -12.08 -0.94
N LEU A 5 18.12 -13.19 -1.67
CA LEU A 5 19.20 -13.81 -2.43
C LEU A 5 19.66 -12.93 -3.58
N ARG A 6 18.71 -12.30 -4.30
CA ARG A 6 19.02 -11.34 -5.37
C ARG A 6 19.79 -10.14 -4.86
N LEU A 7 19.33 -9.53 -3.74
CA LEU A 7 20.04 -8.44 -3.05
C LEU A 7 21.46 -8.86 -2.67
N ARG A 8 21.61 -10.04 -2.06
CA ARG A 8 22.91 -10.58 -1.67
C ARG A 8 23.83 -10.77 -2.88
N HIS A 9 23.30 -11.21 -4.01
CA HIS A 9 24.05 -11.42 -5.24
C HIS A 9 24.12 -10.18 -6.14
N ARG A 10 23.59 -9.01 -5.69
CA ARG A 10 23.52 -7.76 -6.45
C ARG A 10 22.85 -7.94 -7.83
N ARG A 11 21.88 -8.84 -7.93
CA ARG A 11 21.11 -9.08 -9.15
C ARG A 11 19.83 -8.26 -9.12
N PHE A 12 19.78 -7.22 -9.93
CA PHE A 12 18.63 -6.32 -10.09
C PHE A 12 18.16 -6.42 -11.54
N ASP A 13 17.48 -7.52 -11.85
CA ASP A 13 17.07 -7.84 -13.20
C ASP A 13 15.88 -6.98 -13.68
N SER A 14 15.16 -6.37 -12.76
CA SER A 14 13.95 -5.57 -13.05
C SER A 14 13.94 -4.33 -12.18
N LEU A 15 14.27 -3.17 -12.77
CA LEU A 15 14.22 -1.88 -12.08
C LEU A 15 13.26 -0.93 -12.80
N PRO A 16 12.52 -0.09 -12.09
CA PRO A 16 11.75 0.99 -12.71
C PRO A 16 12.70 2.08 -13.21
N ASP A 17 12.30 2.77 -14.27
CA ASP A 17 13.04 3.96 -14.76
C ASP A 17 12.86 5.14 -13.80
N LEU A 18 11.69 5.20 -13.13
CA LEU A 18 11.34 6.27 -12.22
C LEU A 18 10.49 5.74 -11.06
N VAL A 19 10.74 6.26 -9.85
CA VAL A 19 9.86 6.05 -8.69
C VAL A 19 9.21 7.38 -8.32
N VAL A 20 7.88 7.39 -8.18
CA VAL A 20 7.09 8.57 -7.81
C VAL A 20 6.34 8.34 -6.51
N PHE A 21 6.23 9.38 -5.70
CA PHE A 21 5.64 9.36 -4.36
C PHE A 21 4.49 10.38 -4.28
N PRO A 22 3.26 10.04 -4.74
CA PRO A 22 2.15 10.96 -4.74
C PRO A 22 1.71 11.30 -3.31
N GLU A 23 1.25 12.54 -3.13
CA GLU A 23 0.71 13.04 -1.86
C GLU A 23 -0.81 13.23 -1.92
N THR A 24 -1.35 13.42 -3.13
CA THR A 24 -2.78 13.69 -3.34
C THR A 24 -3.36 12.81 -4.46
N SER A 25 -4.69 12.66 -4.46
CA SER A 25 -5.41 11.92 -5.51
C SER A 25 -5.25 12.57 -6.87
N GLU A 26 -5.22 13.91 -6.92
CA GLU A 26 -5.06 14.68 -8.16
C GLU A 26 -3.68 14.45 -8.79
N GLN A 27 -2.65 14.24 -7.97
CA GLN A 27 -1.32 13.85 -8.46
C GLN A 27 -1.35 12.45 -9.07
N ILE A 28 -2.05 11.51 -8.43
CA ILE A 28 -2.21 10.15 -8.96
C ILE A 28 -2.94 10.18 -10.30
N GLU A 29 -4.04 10.93 -10.40
CA GLU A 29 -4.80 11.08 -11.65
C GLU A 29 -3.92 11.62 -12.78
N LYS A 30 -3.12 12.67 -12.51
CA LYS A 30 -2.19 13.23 -13.50
C LYS A 30 -1.12 12.23 -13.94
N ILE A 31 -0.55 11.48 -12.99
CA ILE A 31 0.45 10.45 -13.28
C ILE A 31 -0.19 9.37 -14.17
N VAL A 32 -1.35 8.85 -13.77
CA VAL A 32 -2.06 7.79 -14.53
C VAL A 32 -2.41 8.30 -15.94
N ALA A 33 -2.95 9.51 -16.08
CA ALA A 33 -3.26 10.10 -17.38
C ALA A 33 -2.03 10.23 -18.27
N TYR A 34 -0.91 10.69 -17.71
CA TYR A 34 0.33 10.85 -18.44
C TYR A 34 0.91 9.53 -18.93
N VAL A 35 1.05 8.53 -18.04
CA VAL A 35 1.62 7.23 -18.40
C VAL A 35 0.71 6.48 -19.38
N THR A 36 -0.60 6.58 -19.23
CA THR A 36 -1.57 5.98 -20.16
C THR A 36 -1.44 6.59 -21.57
N LYS A 37 -1.42 7.93 -21.66
CA LYS A 37 -1.26 8.65 -22.93
C LYS A 37 0.03 8.25 -23.66
N ASN A 38 1.10 8.07 -22.91
CA ASN A 38 2.42 7.77 -23.47
C ASN A 38 2.75 6.27 -23.51
N LYS A 39 1.80 5.40 -23.13
CA LYS A 39 1.97 3.92 -23.10
C LYS A 39 3.18 3.49 -22.24
N ILE A 40 3.41 4.20 -21.13
CA ILE A 40 4.48 3.88 -20.18
C ILE A 40 3.96 2.85 -19.18
N PRO A 41 4.67 1.75 -18.91
CA PRO A 41 4.30 0.81 -17.86
C PRO A 41 4.20 1.48 -16.49
N LEU A 42 3.13 1.20 -15.73
CA LEU A 42 2.92 1.70 -14.38
C LEU A 42 2.75 0.54 -13.41
N TYR A 43 3.55 0.52 -12.37
CA TYR A 43 3.51 -0.48 -11.31
C TYR A 43 3.17 0.19 -9.98
N VAL A 44 2.04 -0.19 -9.38
CA VAL A 44 1.62 0.35 -8.08
C VAL A 44 2.30 -0.42 -6.97
N TYR A 45 3.07 0.28 -6.15
CA TYR A 45 3.84 -0.29 -5.05
C TYR A 45 3.20 0.07 -3.69
N GLY A 46 2.82 -0.96 -2.93
CA GLY A 46 2.41 -0.86 -1.54
C GLY A 46 3.51 -1.38 -0.62
N GLY A 47 3.32 -2.57 -0.03
CA GLY A 47 4.35 -3.23 0.78
C GLY A 47 5.38 -4.06 0.00
N GLY A 48 5.20 -4.25 -1.30
CA GLY A 48 6.07 -5.09 -2.12
C GLY A 48 5.97 -6.58 -1.81
N SER A 49 4.97 -7.01 -1.05
CA SER A 49 4.82 -8.38 -0.54
C SER A 49 4.12 -9.34 -1.51
N SER A 50 3.82 -8.92 -2.74
CA SER A 50 3.12 -9.73 -3.74
C SER A 50 3.90 -10.97 -4.11
N VAL A 51 3.34 -12.15 -3.86
CA VAL A 51 3.95 -13.45 -4.22
C VAL A 51 3.92 -13.71 -5.72
N THR A 52 3.00 -13.07 -6.45
CA THR A 52 2.91 -13.14 -7.92
C THR A 52 3.83 -12.17 -8.63
N ARG A 53 4.60 -11.37 -7.86
CA ARG A 53 5.57 -10.41 -8.37
C ARG A 53 4.96 -9.30 -9.27
N GLY A 54 3.66 -9.01 -9.10
CA GLY A 54 2.96 -7.99 -9.88
C GLY A 54 3.48 -6.56 -9.72
N VAL A 55 4.36 -6.33 -8.73
CA VAL A 55 5.03 -5.05 -8.51
C VAL A 55 6.39 -4.92 -9.21
N GLU A 56 6.87 -5.99 -9.87
CA GLU A 56 8.16 -5.96 -10.55
C GLU A 56 8.07 -5.26 -11.90
N PRO A 57 8.91 -4.24 -12.13
CA PRO A 57 8.94 -3.48 -13.38
C PRO A 57 9.76 -4.22 -14.45
N ILE A 58 9.21 -5.30 -15.01
CA ILE A 58 9.89 -6.17 -15.98
C ILE A 58 10.34 -5.39 -17.22
N ASN A 59 9.59 -4.37 -17.62
CA ASN A 59 9.85 -3.56 -18.81
C ASN A 59 10.19 -2.09 -18.45
N GLY A 60 10.89 -1.87 -17.36
CA GLY A 60 11.13 -0.49 -16.89
C GLY A 60 9.84 0.22 -16.51
N GLY A 61 9.71 1.51 -16.81
CA GLY A 61 8.52 2.30 -16.54
C GLY A 61 8.50 2.96 -15.17
N VAL A 62 7.31 3.31 -14.68
CA VAL A 62 7.12 4.09 -13.44
C VAL A 62 6.63 3.20 -12.32
N SER A 63 7.30 3.25 -11.16
CA SER A 63 6.80 2.69 -9.91
C SER A 63 6.11 3.78 -9.10
N LEU A 64 4.84 3.61 -8.81
CA LEU A 64 4.01 4.52 -8.01
C LEU A 64 3.98 4.01 -6.57
N ASP A 65 4.80 4.61 -5.71
CA ASP A 65 4.88 4.25 -4.29
C ASP A 65 3.77 4.96 -3.50
N MET A 66 2.80 4.17 -3.05
CA MET A 66 1.68 4.64 -2.24
C MET A 66 2.03 4.70 -0.74
N ARG A 67 3.03 3.95 -0.30
CA ARG A 67 3.32 3.74 1.12
C ARG A 67 3.90 4.97 1.79
N ARG A 68 4.72 5.73 1.08
CA ARG A 68 5.48 6.83 1.67
C ARG A 68 4.58 7.98 2.12
N ASN A 69 3.70 8.46 1.26
CA ASN A 69 2.91 9.67 1.50
C ASN A 69 1.39 9.42 1.53
N PHE A 70 0.91 8.30 0.96
CA PHE A 70 -0.51 8.00 0.80
C PHE A 70 -0.99 6.96 1.84
N ASN A 71 -0.81 7.29 3.13
CA ASN A 71 -1.00 6.34 4.24
C ASN A 71 -1.73 6.94 5.45
N LYS A 72 -2.64 7.89 5.22
CA LYS A 72 -3.38 8.60 6.26
C LYS A 72 -4.75 7.98 6.50
N VAL A 73 -5.30 8.20 7.70
CA VAL A 73 -6.72 7.99 7.97
C VAL A 73 -7.49 9.18 7.40
N ILE A 74 -8.54 8.90 6.65
CA ILE A 74 -9.44 9.90 6.07
C ILE A 74 -10.63 10.14 6.99
N LYS A 75 -11.25 9.05 7.49
CA LYS A 75 -12.45 9.12 8.31
C LYS A 75 -12.54 7.91 9.23
N PHE A 76 -12.96 8.15 10.46
CA PHE A 76 -13.39 7.12 11.39
C PHE A 76 -14.86 7.36 11.76
N ASN A 77 -15.68 6.31 11.75
CA ASN A 77 -17.07 6.36 12.15
C ASN A 77 -17.33 5.26 13.18
N GLU A 78 -17.49 5.66 14.44
CA GLU A 78 -17.70 4.73 15.53
C GLU A 78 -19.06 4.03 15.46
N THR A 79 -20.10 4.75 15.03
CA THR A 79 -21.47 4.21 14.93
C THR A 79 -21.55 3.08 13.92
N ASP A 80 -20.98 3.29 12.74
CA ASP A 80 -20.96 2.29 11.65
C ASP A 80 -19.79 1.31 11.78
N GLN A 81 -18.89 1.51 12.75
CA GLN A 81 -17.66 0.74 12.94
C GLN A 81 -16.82 0.65 11.65
N THR A 82 -16.67 1.78 10.98
CA THR A 82 -15.91 1.88 9.74
C THR A 82 -14.75 2.85 9.85
N ILE A 83 -13.66 2.53 9.16
CA ILE A 83 -12.53 3.44 8.98
C ILE A 83 -12.17 3.54 7.51
N THR A 84 -12.01 4.75 7.01
CA THR A 84 -11.54 5.02 5.65
C THR A 84 -10.09 5.45 5.72
N VAL A 85 -9.24 4.73 5.00
CA VAL A 85 -7.79 4.99 4.98
C VAL A 85 -7.28 5.07 3.55
N GLN A 86 -6.15 5.73 3.37
CA GLN A 86 -5.44 5.75 2.11
C GLN A 86 -4.77 4.39 1.83
N ALA A 87 -4.63 4.04 0.56
CA ALA A 87 -4.23 2.70 0.10
C ALA A 87 -2.84 2.24 0.57
N GLY A 88 -1.93 3.16 0.86
CA GLY A 88 -0.58 2.87 1.35
C GLY A 88 -0.50 2.60 2.86
N MET A 89 -1.62 2.67 3.60
CA MET A 89 -1.66 2.33 5.02
C MET A 89 -1.19 0.91 5.26
N SER A 90 -0.21 0.72 6.15
CA SER A 90 0.28 -0.62 6.51
C SER A 90 -0.62 -1.27 7.56
N GLY A 91 -0.63 -2.59 7.61
CA GLY A 91 -1.37 -3.35 8.61
C GLY A 91 -1.08 -2.93 10.05
N PRO A 92 0.19 -2.95 10.49
CA PRO A 92 0.54 -2.53 11.85
C PRO A 92 0.11 -1.12 12.19
N LYS A 93 0.26 -0.16 11.27
CA LYS A 93 -0.16 1.23 11.51
C LYS A 93 -1.68 1.36 11.62
N LEU A 94 -2.45 0.62 10.81
CA LEU A 94 -3.90 0.57 10.92
C LEU A 94 -4.33 0.00 12.28
N GLU A 95 -3.75 -1.13 12.66
CA GLU A 95 -4.06 -1.79 13.95
C GLU A 95 -3.71 -0.91 15.14
N GLU A 96 -2.51 -0.33 15.17
CA GLU A 96 -2.09 0.64 16.19
C GLU A 96 -3.07 1.82 16.29
N THR A 97 -3.49 2.37 15.16
CA THR A 97 -4.46 3.47 15.10
C THR A 97 -5.81 3.07 15.71
N LEU A 98 -6.30 1.87 15.39
CA LEU A 98 -7.57 1.36 15.90
C LEU A 98 -7.50 1.00 17.39
N GLN A 99 -6.42 0.43 17.84
CA GLN A 99 -6.19 0.15 19.26
C GLN A 99 -6.13 1.43 20.11
N ASN A 100 -5.65 2.52 19.52
CA ASN A 100 -5.60 3.84 20.15
C ASN A 100 -6.79 4.75 19.78
N ALA A 101 -7.89 4.19 19.27
CA ALA A 101 -9.04 4.96 18.78
C ALA A 101 -9.65 5.91 19.84
N GLN A 102 -9.60 5.55 21.11
CA GLN A 102 -10.04 6.42 22.21
C GLN A 102 -9.24 7.72 22.25
N THR A 103 -7.93 7.63 22.13
CA THR A 103 -7.03 8.80 22.19
C THR A 103 -7.05 9.59 20.89
N ILE A 104 -7.09 8.90 19.73
CA ILE A 104 -6.96 9.53 18.42
C ILE A 104 -8.28 10.15 17.94
N PHE A 105 -9.41 9.45 18.19
CA PHE A 105 -10.73 9.84 17.65
C PHE A 105 -11.75 10.18 18.72
N GLY A 106 -11.41 10.06 20.02
CA GLY A 106 -12.38 10.21 21.12
C GLY A 106 -13.41 9.07 21.16
N ALA A 107 -13.10 7.91 20.63
CA ALA A 107 -13.99 6.74 20.62
C ALA A 107 -14.25 6.21 22.03
N LYS A 108 -15.36 5.52 22.22
CA LYS A 108 -15.73 4.92 23.53
C LYS A 108 -14.83 3.77 23.94
N ARG A 109 -14.21 3.10 22.96
CA ARG A 109 -13.37 1.91 23.17
C ARG A 109 -12.28 1.78 22.11
N ALA A 110 -11.35 0.88 22.35
CA ALA A 110 -10.38 0.43 21.34
C ALA A 110 -11.06 -0.49 20.31
N TYR A 111 -10.50 -0.54 19.13
CA TYR A 111 -10.95 -1.37 18.01
C TYR A 111 -9.80 -2.19 17.44
N THR A 112 -10.12 -3.18 16.65
CA THR A 112 -9.18 -3.96 15.83
C THR A 112 -9.70 -4.04 14.41
N CYS A 113 -8.80 -4.22 13.46
CA CYS A 113 -9.16 -4.41 12.05
C CYS A 113 -9.95 -5.70 11.83
N GLY A 114 -9.67 -6.75 12.60
CA GLY A 114 -10.31 -8.06 12.47
C GLY A 114 -9.98 -8.78 11.16
N HIS A 115 -8.94 -8.33 10.45
CA HIS A 115 -8.46 -8.93 9.21
C HIS A 115 -6.95 -8.89 9.18
N PHE A 116 -6.33 -10.07 9.28
CA PHE A 116 -4.88 -10.24 9.34
C PHE A 116 -4.41 -11.13 8.18
N PRO A 117 -4.24 -10.55 6.97
CA PRO A 117 -3.81 -11.30 5.81
C PRO A 117 -2.34 -11.72 5.93
N GLN A 118 -1.93 -12.65 5.06
CA GLN A 118 -0.50 -12.99 4.95
C GLN A 118 0.33 -11.72 4.71
N SER A 119 1.54 -11.70 5.29
CA SER A 119 2.42 -10.53 5.23
C SER A 119 1.83 -9.26 5.85
N PHE A 120 0.95 -9.38 6.85
CA PHE A 120 0.31 -8.25 7.53
C PHE A 120 1.31 -7.15 7.90
N GLU A 121 2.47 -7.52 8.44
CA GLU A 121 3.51 -6.58 8.89
C GLU A 121 4.13 -5.78 7.74
N TYR A 122 4.07 -6.28 6.52
CA TYR A 122 4.76 -5.69 5.37
C TYR A 122 3.83 -5.17 4.29
N SER A 123 2.58 -5.67 4.25
CA SER A 123 1.62 -5.33 3.22
C SER A 123 0.84 -4.04 3.52
N SER A 124 0.12 -3.55 2.53
CA SER A 124 -0.73 -2.37 2.64
C SER A 124 -2.20 -2.70 2.41
N VAL A 125 -3.08 -1.89 2.99
CA VAL A 125 -4.54 -2.04 2.86
C VAL A 125 -4.98 -2.04 1.39
N GLY A 126 -4.42 -1.17 0.57
CA GLY A 126 -4.68 -1.16 -0.87
C GLY A 126 -4.27 -2.46 -1.54
N GLY A 127 -3.12 -3.04 -1.14
CA GLY A 127 -2.69 -4.35 -1.61
C GLY A 127 -3.69 -5.45 -1.25
N TRP A 128 -4.19 -5.49 -0.01
CA TRP A 128 -5.19 -6.48 0.42
C TRP A 128 -6.45 -6.43 -0.45
N THR A 129 -6.92 -5.21 -0.74
CA THR A 129 -8.13 -5.00 -1.53
C THR A 129 -7.96 -5.45 -2.97
N VAL A 130 -6.88 -5.04 -3.65
CA VAL A 130 -6.66 -5.36 -5.08
C VAL A 130 -6.36 -6.83 -5.29
N THR A 131 -5.64 -7.47 -4.37
CA THR A 131 -5.28 -8.90 -4.49
C THR A 131 -6.29 -9.82 -3.81
N ARG A 132 -7.34 -9.25 -3.19
CA ARG A 132 -8.30 -10.01 -2.37
C ARG A 132 -7.58 -10.88 -1.34
N GLY A 133 -6.62 -10.27 -0.64
CA GLY A 133 -5.80 -10.96 0.34
C GLY A 133 -6.65 -11.63 1.41
N ALA A 134 -6.53 -12.95 1.53
CA ALA A 134 -7.20 -13.70 2.57
C ALA A 134 -6.38 -13.67 3.86
N GLY A 135 -7.05 -13.71 5.00
CA GLY A 135 -6.46 -13.75 6.33
C GLY A 135 -7.43 -14.25 7.37
N GLN A 136 -6.97 -14.31 8.62
CA GLN A 136 -7.78 -14.64 9.79
C GLN A 136 -8.55 -13.44 10.29
#